data_46da97e8a9b0482df5654802e502afbb
#
_entry.id   46da97e8a9b0482df5654802e502afbb
#
_cell.length_a   1.000
_cell.length_b   1.000
_cell.length_c   1.000
_cell.angle_alpha   90.00
_cell.angle_beta   90.00
_cell.angle_gamma   90.00
#
_symmetry.space_group_name_H-M   'P 1'
#
loop_
_entity.id
_entity.type
_entity.pdbx_description
1 polymer ?
#
loop_
_entity_poly.entity_id
_entity_poly.type
_entity_poly.pdbx_seq_one_letter_code
_entity_poly.pdbx_strand_id
1 'polypeptide(L)'
;MFSACGAHSLKGDHYDTTRVDTMVAINLDSVKVQDGTVVSDWQYSTDSVIAKLSSIPQKKSNITPNNHLFVRVAYRNHRLDNLCLILGDGERFAGNSYDTTNVIKFYAHSKMLGKFTYKPGISKQTDSAFIDNASAFLSCIKENRSFKLETTTFTSGKLVYEFNMLRELKVK
;
A
#
# COMPACT_ATOMS: atom_id res chain seq x y z
N MET A 1 52.63 22.79 12.37
CA MET A 1 51.33 22.87 13.05
C MET A 1 50.26 22.69 12.02
N PHE A 2 49.66 21.49 11.94
CA PHE A 2 48.58 21.19 10.98
C PHE A 2 47.27 21.17 11.78
N SER A 3 46.38 22.08 11.41
CA SER A 3 45.03 22.15 11.96
C SER A 3 44.11 21.21 11.20
N ALA A 4 43.51 20.24 11.90
CA ALA A 4 42.58 19.30 11.34
C ALA A 4 41.18 19.94 11.23
N CYS A 5 40.61 20.04 10.03
CA CYS A 5 39.22 20.37 9.81
C CYS A 5 38.35 19.17 10.22
N GLY A 6 37.48 19.39 11.20
CA GLY A 6 36.48 18.42 11.61
C GLY A 6 35.40 18.25 10.55
N ALA A 7 35.22 17.04 10.10
CA ALA A 7 34.10 16.66 9.25
C ALA A 7 32.82 16.55 10.11
N HIS A 8 31.85 17.44 9.87
CA HIS A 8 30.51 17.28 10.39
C HIS A 8 29.83 16.12 9.65
N SER A 9 29.67 15.02 10.35
CA SER A 9 28.83 13.89 9.91
C SER A 9 27.37 14.35 9.96
N LEU A 10 26.77 14.54 8.79
CA LEU A 10 25.32 14.63 8.65
C LEU A 10 24.76 13.23 8.98
N LYS A 11 24.10 13.13 10.12
CA LYS A 11 23.26 11.98 10.44
C LYS A 11 22.11 11.96 9.43
N GLY A 12 22.30 11.17 8.38
CA GLY A 12 21.21 10.76 7.52
C GLY A 12 20.26 9.90 8.33
N ASP A 13 18.99 10.26 8.35
CA ASP A 13 17.93 9.41 8.87
C ASP A 13 17.95 8.08 8.13
N HIS A 14 18.53 7.07 8.73
CA HIS A 14 18.48 5.70 8.27
C HIS A 14 17.02 5.23 8.41
N TYR A 15 16.24 5.33 7.35
CA TYR A 15 15.04 4.53 7.24
C TYR A 15 15.49 3.06 7.21
N ASP A 16 15.18 2.36 8.29
CA ASP A 16 15.49 0.94 8.43
C ASP A 16 14.65 0.13 7.43
N THR A 17 15.22 -0.11 6.25
CA THR A 17 14.59 -0.88 5.17
C THR A 17 14.61 -2.39 5.45
N THR A 18 15.30 -2.86 6.50
CA THR A 18 15.46 -4.28 6.81
C THR A 18 14.22 -4.92 7.43
N ARG A 19 13.22 -4.13 7.87
CA ARG A 19 11.97 -4.64 8.44
C ARG A 19 10.86 -4.95 7.43
N VAL A 20 11.13 -4.86 6.13
CA VAL A 20 10.12 -5.18 5.09
C VAL A 20 9.96 -6.69 4.90
N ASP A 21 10.88 -7.50 5.38
CA ASP A 21 11.02 -8.92 5.03
C ASP A 21 10.27 -9.92 5.92
N THR A 22 9.42 -9.50 6.82
CA THR A 22 8.46 -10.47 7.34
C THR A 22 7.32 -10.56 6.32
N MET A 23 7.54 -11.32 5.26
CA MET A 23 6.47 -11.80 4.40
C MET A 23 5.48 -12.56 5.30
N VAL A 24 4.45 -11.87 5.75
CA VAL A 24 3.25 -12.56 6.20
C VAL A 24 2.75 -13.29 4.98
N ALA A 25 2.83 -14.63 5.01
CA ALA A 25 2.32 -15.48 3.95
C ALA A 25 0.94 -14.94 3.54
N ILE A 26 0.75 -14.70 2.24
CA ILE A 26 -0.51 -14.19 1.71
C ILE A 26 -1.51 -15.31 1.90
N ASN A 27 -2.25 -15.26 2.97
CA ASN A 27 -3.37 -16.16 3.16
C ASN A 27 -4.54 -15.57 2.35
N LEU A 28 -4.90 -16.22 1.25
CA LEU A 28 -6.08 -15.89 0.44
C LEU A 28 -7.40 -16.00 1.22
N ASP A 29 -7.37 -16.54 2.43
CA ASP A 29 -8.52 -16.67 3.34
C ASP A 29 -9.08 -15.30 3.80
N SER A 30 -8.43 -14.18 3.47
CA SER A 30 -8.94 -12.84 3.75
C SER A 30 -10.09 -12.41 2.84
N VAL A 31 -10.29 -13.10 1.72
CA VAL A 31 -11.37 -12.81 0.77
C VAL A 31 -12.49 -13.82 0.97
N LYS A 32 -13.67 -13.35 1.31
CA LYS A 32 -14.84 -14.16 1.61
C LYS A 32 -16.01 -13.75 0.73
N VAL A 33 -16.98 -14.65 0.56
CA VAL A 33 -18.28 -14.32 -0.06
C VAL A 33 -19.28 -14.18 1.07
N GLN A 34 -19.89 -13.02 1.21
CA GLN A 34 -20.98 -12.74 2.14
C GLN A 34 -22.17 -12.20 1.35
N ASP A 35 -23.32 -12.86 1.49
CA ASP A 35 -24.56 -12.49 0.78
C ASP A 35 -24.37 -12.28 -0.72
N GLY A 36 -23.58 -13.15 -1.37
CA GLY A 36 -23.25 -13.05 -2.79
C GLY A 36 -22.24 -11.98 -3.17
N THR A 37 -21.79 -11.17 -2.22
CA THR A 37 -20.80 -10.11 -2.41
C THR A 37 -19.41 -10.59 -1.98
N VAL A 38 -18.41 -10.36 -2.82
CA VAL A 38 -17.01 -10.63 -2.46
C VAL A 38 -16.54 -9.51 -1.53
N VAL A 39 -16.06 -9.88 -0.36
CA VAL A 39 -15.53 -8.97 0.67
C VAL A 39 -14.13 -9.38 1.08
N SER A 40 -13.34 -8.44 1.53
CA SER A 40 -12.03 -8.67 2.14
C SER A 40 -12.00 -8.17 3.58
N ASP A 41 -11.15 -8.79 4.39
CA ASP A 41 -10.99 -8.44 5.80
C ASP A 41 -9.55 -8.05 6.10
N TRP A 42 -9.38 -7.21 7.11
CA TRP A 42 -8.06 -6.84 7.59
C TRP A 42 -7.38 -8.04 8.26
N GLN A 43 -6.17 -8.32 7.81
CA GLN A 43 -5.25 -9.26 8.44
C GLN A 43 -4.26 -8.47 9.31
N TYR A 44 -4.03 -8.96 10.52
CA TYR A 44 -3.13 -8.31 11.48
C TYR A 44 -1.93 -9.21 11.74
N SER A 45 -0.75 -8.59 11.89
CA SER A 45 0.42 -9.30 12.44
C SER A 45 0.14 -9.74 13.89
N THR A 46 0.91 -10.70 14.36
CA THR A 46 0.76 -11.27 15.70
C THR A 46 0.81 -10.21 16.80
N ASP A 47 1.64 -9.20 16.64
CA ASP A 47 1.79 -8.05 17.53
C ASP A 47 0.77 -6.93 17.27
N SER A 48 -0.10 -7.10 16.25
CA SER A 48 -1.10 -6.11 15.80
C SER A 48 -0.52 -4.74 15.37
N VAL A 49 0.77 -4.69 15.08
CA VAL A 49 1.46 -3.47 14.63
C VAL A 49 1.27 -3.24 13.13
N ILE A 50 1.03 -4.29 12.37
CA ILE A 50 0.81 -4.25 10.93
C ILE A 50 -0.59 -4.75 10.63
N ALA A 51 -1.32 -3.99 9.83
CA ALA A 51 -2.59 -4.40 9.23
C ALA A 51 -2.48 -4.43 7.70
N LYS A 52 -3.05 -5.45 7.07
CA LYS A 52 -3.03 -5.63 5.61
C LYS A 52 -4.44 -5.93 5.11
N LEU A 53 -4.83 -5.24 4.05
CA LEU A 53 -6.11 -5.43 3.36
C LEU A 53 -5.84 -5.80 1.89
N SER A 54 -6.46 -6.85 1.39
CA SER A 54 -6.36 -7.26 -0.01
C SER A 54 -7.47 -6.64 -0.85
N SER A 55 -7.16 -6.27 -2.09
CA SER A 55 -8.20 -6.00 -3.09
C SER A 55 -8.98 -7.28 -3.44
N ILE A 56 -10.18 -7.08 -3.96
CA ILE A 56 -11.00 -8.17 -4.50
C ILE A 56 -10.36 -8.66 -5.80
N PRO A 57 -10.27 -10.01 -6.01
CA PRO A 57 -9.80 -10.55 -7.27
C PRO A 57 -10.63 -10.02 -8.44
N GLN A 58 -10.01 -9.38 -9.39
CA GLN A 58 -10.70 -9.01 -10.62
C GLN A 58 -10.82 -10.24 -11.50
N LYS A 59 -12.04 -10.60 -11.89
CA LYS A 59 -12.28 -11.57 -12.96
C LYS A 59 -11.76 -10.96 -14.26
N LYS A 60 -10.51 -11.23 -14.61
CA LYS A 60 -9.97 -10.89 -15.93
C LYS A 60 -9.98 -12.12 -16.82
N SER A 61 -10.17 -11.85 -18.11
CA SER A 61 -10.01 -12.82 -19.20
C SER A 61 -8.73 -13.66 -19.02
N ASN A 62 -8.73 -14.87 -19.50
CA ASN A 62 -7.76 -15.97 -19.35
C ASN A 62 -6.26 -15.65 -19.60
N ILE A 63 -5.85 -14.39 -19.67
CA ILE A 63 -4.50 -13.97 -20.11
C ILE A 63 -3.71 -13.22 -19.04
N THR A 64 -4.34 -12.77 -17.96
CA THR A 64 -3.62 -12.04 -16.91
C THR A 64 -3.80 -12.71 -15.54
N PRO A 65 -2.71 -12.93 -14.79
CA PRO A 65 -2.78 -13.42 -13.43
C PRO A 65 -3.69 -12.53 -12.56
N ASN A 66 -4.22 -13.08 -11.48
CA ASN A 66 -5.06 -12.37 -10.52
C ASN A 66 -4.27 -11.26 -9.85
N ASN A 67 -4.15 -10.10 -10.50
CA ASN A 67 -3.42 -8.97 -9.95
C ASN A 67 -4.11 -8.48 -8.68
N HIS A 68 -3.45 -8.64 -7.56
CA HIS A 68 -3.89 -8.12 -6.26
C HIS A 68 -3.14 -6.85 -5.90
N LEU A 69 -3.86 -5.91 -5.31
CA LEU A 69 -3.28 -4.78 -4.63
C LEU A 69 -3.55 -4.91 -3.14
N PHE A 70 -2.52 -4.74 -2.33
CA PHE A 70 -2.62 -4.76 -0.88
C PHE A 70 -2.43 -3.36 -0.32
N VAL A 71 -3.27 -2.97 0.62
CA VAL A 71 -3.04 -1.82 1.49
C VAL A 71 -2.38 -2.33 2.77
N ARG A 72 -1.18 -1.88 3.07
CA ARG A 72 -0.46 -2.20 4.30
C ARG A 72 -0.33 -0.95 5.15
N VAL A 73 -0.81 -1.03 6.38
CA VAL A 73 -0.73 0.04 7.38
C VAL A 73 0.14 -0.44 8.52
N ALA A 74 1.15 0.32 8.89
CA ALA A 74 2.01 0.02 10.03
C ALA A 74 1.87 1.10 11.10
N TYR A 75 1.86 0.65 12.36
CA TYR A 75 1.79 1.49 13.53
C TYR A 75 3.05 1.32 14.39
N ARG A 76 3.48 2.40 15.01
CA ARG A 76 4.55 2.41 16.01
C ARG A 76 4.09 3.26 17.18
N ASN A 77 4.11 2.70 18.38
CA ASN A 77 3.65 3.39 19.60
C ASN A 77 2.23 3.98 19.43
N HIS A 78 1.30 3.18 18.88
CA HIS A 78 -0.09 3.55 18.58
C HIS A 78 -0.26 4.70 17.57
N ARG A 79 0.79 5.12 16.88
CA ARG A 79 0.76 6.14 15.84
C ARG A 79 0.96 5.50 14.47
N LEU A 80 0.34 6.08 13.45
CA LEU A 80 0.59 5.70 12.08
C LEU A 80 2.08 5.93 11.77
N ASP A 81 2.80 4.88 11.47
CA ASP A 81 4.22 4.92 11.10
C ASP A 81 4.36 5.05 9.58
N ASN A 82 3.72 4.13 8.85
CA ASN A 82 3.66 4.22 7.39
C ASN A 82 2.41 3.56 6.82
N LEU A 83 2.10 3.93 5.59
CA LEU A 83 1.11 3.30 4.75
C LEU A 83 1.71 3.09 3.39
N CYS A 84 1.70 1.86 2.93
CA CYS A 84 2.14 1.53 1.58
C CYS A 84 1.14 0.62 0.87
N LEU A 85 1.13 0.74 -0.45
CA LEU A 85 0.45 -0.18 -1.35
C LEU A 85 1.46 -1.18 -1.87
N ILE A 86 1.07 -2.44 -2.01
CA ILE A 86 1.94 -3.51 -2.48
C ILE A 86 1.20 -4.23 -3.62
N LEU A 87 1.82 -4.29 -4.78
CA LEU A 87 1.33 -5.07 -5.93
C LEU A 87 1.71 -6.54 -5.76
N GLY A 88 0.79 -7.42 -6.04
CA GLY A 88 1.06 -8.86 -6.13
C GLY A 88 1.49 -9.30 -7.53
N ASP A 89 1.78 -10.59 -7.67
CA ASP A 89 1.95 -11.29 -8.93
C ASP A 89 3.05 -10.72 -9.87
N GLY A 90 4.09 -10.11 -9.29
CA GLY A 90 5.25 -9.59 -10.05
C GLY A 90 4.99 -8.28 -10.79
N GLU A 91 3.82 -7.67 -10.61
CA GLU A 91 3.55 -6.32 -11.13
C GLU A 91 4.37 -5.26 -10.38
N ARG A 92 4.62 -4.16 -11.07
CA ARG A 92 5.39 -3.02 -10.53
C ARG A 92 4.65 -1.73 -10.77
N PHE A 93 4.75 -0.79 -9.84
CA PHE A 93 4.25 0.55 -10.07
C PHE A 93 5.03 1.22 -11.20
N ALA A 94 4.31 1.84 -12.14
CA ALA A 94 4.92 2.67 -13.18
C ALA A 94 5.31 4.00 -12.55
N GLY A 95 6.59 4.24 -12.45
CA GLY A 95 7.14 5.46 -11.88
C GLY A 95 8.55 5.21 -11.35
N ASN A 96 9.21 6.28 -10.98
CA ASN A 96 10.53 6.24 -10.38
C ASN A 96 10.58 7.16 -9.16
N SER A 97 11.61 7.04 -8.34
CA SER A 97 11.77 7.81 -7.11
C SER A 97 11.86 9.34 -7.32
N TYR A 98 12.03 9.79 -8.55
CA TYR A 98 12.16 11.20 -8.93
C TYR A 98 10.90 11.76 -9.62
N ASP A 99 9.93 10.89 -9.93
CA ASP A 99 8.74 11.29 -10.67
C ASP A 99 7.64 11.78 -9.72
N THR A 100 7.29 13.07 -9.82
CA THR A 100 6.20 13.68 -9.07
C THR A 100 4.81 13.31 -9.62
N THR A 101 4.75 12.62 -10.75
CA THR A 101 3.50 12.15 -11.38
C THR A 101 3.04 10.79 -10.83
N ASN A 102 3.79 10.19 -9.93
CA ASN A 102 3.39 8.96 -9.25
C ASN A 102 2.14 9.20 -8.40
N VAL A 103 0.98 8.83 -8.91
CA VAL A 103 -0.32 9.16 -8.33
C VAL A 103 -1.20 7.94 -8.21
N ILE A 104 -1.80 7.79 -7.02
CA ILE A 104 -2.92 6.90 -6.77
C ILE A 104 -4.19 7.74 -6.70
N LYS A 105 -5.23 7.37 -7.44
CA LYS A 105 -6.53 8.00 -7.32
C LYS A 105 -7.46 7.14 -6.49
N PHE A 106 -8.10 7.78 -5.52
CA PHE A 106 -9.05 7.15 -4.61
C PHE A 106 -10.48 7.50 -5.01
N TYR A 107 -11.31 6.49 -5.22
CA TYR A 107 -12.72 6.64 -5.57
C TYR A 107 -13.59 5.93 -4.55
N ALA A 108 -14.70 6.57 -4.15
CA ALA A 108 -15.79 5.94 -3.43
C ALA A 108 -17.13 6.51 -3.94
N HIS A 109 -18.19 5.71 -3.88
CA HIS A 109 -19.53 6.11 -4.34
C HIS A 109 -19.50 6.72 -5.76
N SER A 110 -18.71 6.15 -6.66
CA SER A 110 -18.51 6.62 -8.05
C SER A 110 -17.89 8.01 -8.19
N LYS A 111 -17.36 8.59 -7.11
CA LYS A 111 -16.68 9.90 -7.12
C LYS A 111 -15.21 9.74 -6.78
N MET A 112 -14.36 10.54 -7.42
CA MET A 112 -12.96 10.67 -7.02
C MET A 112 -12.89 11.54 -5.76
N LEU A 113 -12.43 10.95 -4.65
CA LEU A 113 -12.27 11.63 -3.37
C LEU A 113 -10.90 12.29 -3.22
N GLY A 114 -9.88 11.75 -3.89
CA GLY A 114 -8.53 12.31 -3.78
C GLY A 114 -7.53 11.74 -4.79
N LYS A 115 -6.44 12.47 -4.93
CA LYS A 115 -5.22 12.04 -5.61
C LYS A 115 -4.09 12.08 -4.59
N PHE A 116 -3.37 10.97 -4.47
CA PHE A 116 -2.30 10.80 -3.50
C PHE A 116 -1.00 10.48 -4.23
N THR A 117 0.03 11.26 -3.96
CA THR A 117 1.37 10.97 -4.46
C THR A 117 2.01 9.86 -3.65
N TYR A 118 2.92 9.13 -4.28
CA TYR A 118 3.66 8.07 -3.63
C TYR A 118 5.13 8.07 -4.04
N LYS A 119 5.95 7.49 -3.18
CA LYS A 119 7.34 7.15 -3.46
C LYS A 119 7.45 5.64 -3.64
N PRO A 120 8.03 5.15 -4.76
CA PRO A 120 8.29 3.73 -4.91
C PRO A 120 9.32 3.26 -3.88
N GLY A 121 9.26 1.99 -3.51
CA GLY A 121 10.25 1.36 -2.62
C GLY A 121 11.66 1.47 -3.20
N ILE A 122 12.66 1.68 -2.32
CA ILE A 122 14.07 1.96 -2.69
C ILE A 122 14.79 0.71 -3.17
N SER A 123 14.30 -0.48 -2.87
CA SER A 123 14.90 -1.73 -3.32
C SER A 123 14.52 -2.04 -4.77
N LYS A 124 15.21 -2.99 -5.39
CA LYS A 124 14.89 -3.52 -6.74
C LYS A 124 13.44 -4.01 -6.89
N GLN A 125 12.66 -4.01 -5.82
CA GLN A 125 11.24 -4.32 -5.74
C GLN A 125 10.44 -3.02 -5.87
N THR A 126 10.08 -2.65 -7.10
CA THR A 126 9.18 -1.54 -7.40
C THR A 126 7.70 -1.95 -7.28
N ASP A 127 7.44 -3.00 -6.51
CA ASP A 127 6.10 -3.51 -6.18
C ASP A 127 5.40 -2.72 -5.07
N SER A 128 6.14 -1.86 -4.37
CA SER A 128 5.66 -1.12 -3.21
C SER A 128 5.62 0.38 -3.48
N ALA A 129 4.55 1.05 -3.05
CA ALA A 129 4.34 2.49 -3.16
C ALA A 129 4.00 3.08 -1.78
N PHE A 130 4.89 3.89 -1.24
CA PHE A 130 4.70 4.58 0.05
C PHE A 130 3.94 5.89 -0.17
N ILE A 131 2.79 6.01 0.46
CA ILE A 131 1.91 7.18 0.30
C ILE A 131 2.45 8.38 1.08
N ASP A 132 2.66 9.51 0.42
CA ASP A 132 3.21 10.72 1.05
C ASP A 132 2.28 11.29 2.13
N ASN A 133 0.98 11.39 1.86
CA ASN A 133 -0.01 11.81 2.84
C ASN A 133 -0.79 10.61 3.39
N ALA A 134 -0.10 9.76 4.13
CA ALA A 134 -0.64 8.51 4.67
C ALA A 134 -1.86 8.73 5.58
N SER A 135 -1.88 9.80 6.37
CA SER A 135 -3.00 10.10 7.28
C SER A 135 -4.28 10.42 6.53
N ALA A 136 -4.22 11.28 5.51
CA ALA A 136 -5.40 11.62 4.70
C ALA A 136 -5.89 10.41 3.89
N PHE A 137 -4.98 9.61 3.35
CA PHE A 137 -5.33 8.38 2.64
C PHE A 137 -6.02 7.38 3.57
N LEU A 138 -5.51 7.21 4.79
CA LEU A 138 -6.11 6.34 5.80
C LEU A 138 -7.49 6.83 6.24
N SER A 139 -7.72 8.14 6.34
CA SER A 139 -9.05 8.70 6.62
C SER A 139 -10.05 8.32 5.52
N CYS A 140 -9.67 8.44 4.25
CA CYS A 140 -10.52 8.00 3.15
C CYS A 140 -10.89 6.52 3.25
N ILE A 141 -9.93 5.65 3.64
CA ILE A 141 -10.22 4.22 3.87
C ILE A 141 -11.19 4.03 5.02
N LYS A 142 -10.98 4.69 6.16
CA LYS A 142 -11.83 4.53 7.35
C LYS A 142 -13.27 4.99 7.13
N GLU A 143 -13.47 6.02 6.32
CA GLU A 143 -14.77 6.59 5.99
C GLU A 143 -15.56 5.78 4.94
N ASN A 144 -14.88 4.90 4.19
CA ASN A 144 -15.48 4.22 3.05
C ASN A 144 -15.22 2.71 3.10
N ARG A 145 -16.25 1.92 3.38
CA ARG A 145 -16.15 0.44 3.39
C ARG A 145 -15.93 -0.14 2.00
N SER A 146 -16.44 0.53 0.97
CA SER A 146 -16.24 0.14 -0.43
C SER A 146 -15.57 1.27 -1.18
N PHE A 147 -14.41 0.98 -1.77
CA PHE A 147 -13.65 1.97 -2.52
C PHE A 147 -12.85 1.33 -3.65
N LYS A 148 -12.35 2.17 -4.55
CA LYS A 148 -11.48 1.77 -5.66
C LYS A 148 -10.22 2.60 -5.66
N LEU A 149 -9.11 1.96 -5.98
CA LEU A 149 -7.83 2.61 -6.20
C LEU A 149 -7.42 2.45 -7.67
N GLU A 150 -7.17 3.58 -8.33
CA GLU A 150 -6.62 3.59 -9.69
C GLU A 150 -5.14 3.94 -9.61
N THR A 151 -4.31 3.11 -10.24
CA THR A 151 -2.87 3.35 -10.38
C THR A 151 -2.39 2.92 -11.76
N THR A 152 -1.17 3.30 -12.11
CA THR A 152 -0.51 2.86 -13.33
C THR A 152 0.59 1.86 -12.97
N THR A 153 0.57 0.69 -13.61
CA THR A 153 1.59 -0.33 -13.47
C THR A 153 2.47 -0.40 -14.73
N PHE A 154 3.67 -0.93 -14.57
CA PHE A 154 4.65 -0.97 -15.65
C PHE A 154 4.22 -1.91 -16.78
N THR A 155 3.70 -3.10 -16.43
CA THR A 155 3.35 -4.14 -17.41
C THR A 155 1.94 -3.94 -17.98
N SER A 156 0.97 -3.66 -17.11
CA SER A 156 -0.45 -3.66 -17.47
C SER A 156 -1.05 -2.26 -17.69
N GLY A 157 -0.26 -1.20 -17.51
CA GLY A 157 -0.71 0.18 -17.63
C GLY A 157 -1.67 0.58 -16.51
N LYS A 158 -2.75 1.29 -16.84
CA LYS A 158 -3.72 1.77 -15.86
C LYS A 158 -4.59 0.61 -15.36
N LEU A 159 -4.61 0.41 -14.06
CA LEU A 159 -5.43 -0.59 -13.37
C LEU A 159 -6.29 0.05 -12.29
N VAL A 160 -7.46 -0.55 -12.05
CA VAL A 160 -8.38 -0.18 -10.98
C VAL A 160 -8.58 -1.39 -10.08
N TYR A 161 -8.31 -1.22 -8.81
CA TYR A 161 -8.48 -2.25 -7.79
C TYR A 161 -9.66 -1.92 -6.90
N GLU A 162 -10.51 -2.91 -6.65
CA GLU A 162 -11.71 -2.76 -5.82
C GLU A 162 -11.47 -3.34 -4.44
N PHE A 163 -12.03 -2.67 -3.43
CA PHE A 163 -11.98 -3.08 -2.04
C PHE A 163 -13.39 -3.00 -1.44
N ASN A 164 -13.82 -4.09 -0.81
CA ASN A 164 -15.04 -4.14 0.00
C ASN A 164 -14.66 -4.68 1.37
N MET A 165 -14.60 -3.83 2.36
CA MET A 165 -14.19 -4.21 3.70
C MET A 165 -15.33 -4.87 4.46
N LEU A 166 -15.08 -6.07 4.99
CA LEU A 166 -16.01 -6.74 5.89
C LEU A 166 -16.10 -5.98 7.23
N ARG A 167 -14.97 -5.55 7.75
CA ARG A 167 -14.84 -4.84 9.04
C ARG A 167 -13.96 -3.62 8.88
N GLU A 168 -14.18 -2.64 9.74
CA GLU A 168 -13.33 -1.45 9.83
C GLU A 168 -11.94 -1.81 10.38
N LEU A 169 -10.94 -1.00 10.00
CA LEU A 169 -9.60 -1.11 10.55
C LEU A 169 -9.63 -0.84 12.06
N LYS A 170 -9.22 -1.83 12.84
CA LYS A 170 -9.05 -1.69 14.30
C LYS A 170 -7.57 -1.43 14.59
N VAL A 171 -7.31 -0.29 15.22
CA VAL A 171 -6.01 0.02 15.81
C VAL A 171 -6.09 -0.37 17.28
N LYS A 172 -5.17 -1.21 17.73
CA LYS A 172 -5.03 -1.52 19.16
C LYS A 172 -4.06 -0.58 19.83
#